data_755457ba2d22b8bd3fb8ea003dc4f274
#
_entry.id   755457ba2d22b8bd3fb8ea003dc4f274
#
_cell.length_a   1.000
_cell.length_b   1.000
_cell.length_c   1.000
_cell.angle_alpha   90.00
_cell.angle_beta   90.00
_cell.angle_gamma   90.00
#
_symmetry.space_group_name_H-M   'P 1'
#
loop_
_entity.id
_entity.type
_entity.pdbx_description
1 polymer ?
#
loop_
_entity_poly.entity_id
_entity_poly.type
_entity_poly.pdbx_seq_one_letter_code
_entity_poly.pdbx_strand_id
1 'polypeptide(L)'
;SSSAASDVYKRQVQDSSDGKDTRDMTRAQVVKAIFRVLTLKLGKANIPMIVTNHTYDVVGAYVPTKEMGGGSGLKYAASTIIYLAKSKEKDGKEVIGNIIRCETKKSRFTKENAKITTRLFYDERGLDRYYGLLELGEKYGVFTKRGNRIVVGESSVYPSAILADPDKYFTEGIMQQLDEAAQKEFAYG
;
A
#
# COMPACT_ATOMS: atom_id res chain seq x y z
N SER A 1 25.50 -14.07 -19.75
CA SER A 1 24.13 -13.56 -19.51
C SER A 1 24.07 -12.03 -19.28
N SER A 2 25.17 -11.40 -18.90
CA SER A 2 25.28 -9.93 -18.76
C SER A 2 25.26 -9.20 -20.12
N SER A 3 25.77 -9.81 -21.19
CA SER A 3 25.83 -9.19 -22.51
C SER A 3 24.44 -9.05 -23.16
N ALA A 4 23.59 -10.04 -23.01
CA ALA A 4 22.22 -10.02 -23.56
C ALA A 4 21.35 -8.89 -22.97
N ALA A 5 21.48 -8.60 -21.68
CA ALA A 5 20.77 -7.49 -21.04
C ALA A 5 21.30 -6.12 -21.53
N SER A 6 22.60 -6.01 -21.74
CA SER A 6 23.24 -4.81 -22.30
C SER A 6 22.82 -4.56 -23.76
N ASP A 7 22.70 -5.61 -24.56
CA ASP A 7 22.30 -5.50 -25.97
C ASP A 7 20.81 -5.13 -26.12
N VAL A 8 19.94 -5.65 -25.24
CA VAL A 8 18.53 -5.25 -25.18
C VAL A 8 18.41 -3.76 -24.81
N TYR A 9 19.18 -3.29 -23.83
CA TYR A 9 19.18 -1.89 -23.43
C TYR A 9 19.67 -0.95 -24.54
N LYS A 10 20.76 -1.32 -25.23
CA LYS A 10 21.30 -0.55 -26.38
C LYS A 10 20.29 -0.45 -27.52
N ARG A 11 19.62 -1.56 -27.85
CA ARG A 11 18.58 -1.59 -28.90
C ARG A 11 17.40 -0.69 -28.53
N GLN A 12 16.97 -0.69 -27.28
CA GLN A 12 15.87 0.16 -26.79
C GLN A 12 16.21 1.65 -26.88
N VAL A 13 17.44 2.03 -26.55
CA VAL A 13 17.91 3.43 -26.69
C VAL A 13 17.95 3.84 -28.15
N GLN A 14 18.39 2.94 -29.03
CA GLN A 14 18.49 3.21 -30.48
C GLN A 14 17.09 3.33 -31.11
N ASP A 15 16.17 2.42 -30.80
CA ASP A 15 14.80 2.46 -31.32
C ASP A 15 14.03 3.70 -30.82
N SER A 16 14.30 4.18 -29.61
CA SER A 16 13.74 5.44 -29.08
C SER A 16 14.30 6.66 -29.84
N SER A 17 15.57 6.66 -30.20
CA SER A 17 16.20 7.75 -30.98
C SER A 17 15.67 7.79 -32.40
N ASP A 18 15.28 6.66 -32.97
CA ASP A 18 14.75 6.54 -34.34
C ASP A 18 13.22 6.81 -34.41
N GLY A 19 12.58 7.22 -33.31
CA GLY A 19 11.15 7.55 -33.24
C GLY A 19 10.23 6.34 -33.46
N LYS A 20 10.74 5.11 -33.35
CA LYS A 20 9.95 3.88 -33.41
C LYS A 20 9.29 3.62 -32.07
N ASP A 21 7.98 3.73 -32.02
CA ASP A 21 7.14 3.37 -30.88
C ASP A 21 7.04 1.82 -30.74
N THR A 22 8.20 1.18 -30.64
CA THR A 22 8.30 -0.27 -30.40
C THR A 22 8.06 -0.53 -28.94
N ARG A 23 6.83 -0.88 -28.57
CA ARG A 23 6.55 -1.52 -27.28
C ARG A 23 7.49 -2.73 -27.15
N ASP A 24 8.43 -2.62 -26.23
CA ASP A 24 9.41 -3.68 -25.99
C ASP A 24 8.74 -4.90 -25.35
N MET A 25 8.07 -5.70 -26.18
CA MET A 25 7.42 -6.96 -25.81
C MET A 25 8.42 -7.97 -25.23
N THR A 26 9.69 -7.88 -25.64
CA THR A 26 10.78 -8.76 -25.19
C THR A 26 11.04 -8.57 -23.70
N ARG A 27 11.08 -7.32 -23.23
CA ARG A 27 11.28 -7.01 -21.81
C ARG A 27 10.15 -7.59 -20.95
N ALA A 28 8.90 -7.43 -21.35
CA ALA A 28 7.76 -7.96 -20.63
C ALA A 28 7.78 -9.51 -20.57
N GLN A 29 8.19 -10.17 -21.65
CA GLN A 29 8.34 -11.63 -21.70
C GLN A 29 9.45 -12.13 -20.78
N VAL A 30 10.60 -11.48 -20.78
CA VAL A 30 11.73 -11.82 -19.88
C VAL A 30 11.33 -11.65 -18.42
N VAL A 31 10.71 -10.53 -18.06
CA VAL A 31 10.21 -10.29 -16.70
C VAL A 31 9.20 -11.37 -16.29
N LYS A 32 8.26 -11.73 -17.16
CA LYS A 32 7.29 -12.80 -16.92
C LYS A 32 7.97 -14.15 -16.67
N ALA A 33 8.98 -14.51 -17.46
CA ALA A 33 9.74 -15.75 -17.31
C ALA A 33 10.51 -15.79 -15.98
N ILE A 34 11.17 -14.69 -15.61
CA ILE A 34 11.90 -14.56 -14.34
C ILE A 34 10.96 -14.77 -13.16
N PHE A 35 9.84 -14.06 -13.12
CA PHE A 35 8.89 -14.18 -12.01
C PHE A 35 8.24 -15.55 -11.93
N ARG A 36 8.00 -16.23 -13.05
CA ARG A 36 7.50 -17.61 -13.06
C ARG A 36 8.47 -18.57 -12.38
N VAL A 37 9.77 -18.47 -12.68
CA VAL A 37 10.79 -19.34 -12.06
C VAL A 37 10.99 -18.96 -10.59
N LEU A 38 11.06 -17.65 -10.30
CA LEU A 38 11.34 -17.12 -8.97
C LEU A 38 10.23 -17.51 -7.97
N THR A 39 8.96 -17.33 -8.34
CA THR A 39 7.83 -17.68 -7.47
C THR A 39 7.78 -19.18 -7.15
N LEU A 40 8.11 -20.04 -8.11
CA LEU A 40 8.20 -21.49 -7.86
C LEU A 40 9.31 -21.83 -6.86
N LYS A 41 10.50 -21.23 -7.01
CA LYS A 41 11.64 -21.47 -6.10
C LYS A 41 11.37 -20.94 -4.70
N LEU A 42 10.84 -19.72 -4.61
CA LEU A 42 10.49 -19.09 -3.32
C LEU A 42 9.37 -19.83 -2.60
N GLY A 43 8.34 -20.28 -3.34
CA GLY A 43 7.26 -21.08 -2.77
C GLY A 43 7.75 -22.42 -2.20
N LYS A 44 8.66 -23.13 -2.92
CA LYS A 44 9.28 -24.36 -2.40
C LYS A 44 10.15 -24.13 -1.17
N ALA A 45 10.83 -22.98 -1.11
CA ALA A 45 11.69 -22.61 0.00
C ALA A 45 10.92 -21.95 1.17
N ASN A 46 9.63 -21.66 1.01
CA ASN A 46 8.79 -20.92 1.95
C ASN A 46 9.37 -19.56 2.32
N ILE A 47 9.90 -18.83 1.32
CA ILE A 47 10.51 -17.51 1.50
C ILE A 47 9.55 -16.45 0.98
N PRO A 48 9.09 -15.48 1.81
CA PRO A 48 8.31 -14.34 1.35
C PRO A 48 9.18 -13.37 0.53
N MET A 49 8.56 -12.71 -0.47
CA MET A 49 9.23 -11.71 -1.30
C MET A 49 8.37 -10.45 -1.42
N ILE A 50 8.98 -9.30 -1.19
CA ILE A 50 8.38 -7.98 -1.43
C ILE A 50 9.08 -7.36 -2.63
N VAL A 51 8.27 -6.88 -3.58
CA VAL A 51 8.74 -6.22 -4.80
C VAL A 51 8.18 -4.81 -4.87
N THR A 52 9.04 -3.81 -5.02
CA THR A 52 8.64 -2.43 -5.30
C THR A 52 8.60 -2.20 -6.81
N ASN A 53 7.61 -1.46 -7.28
CA ASN A 53 7.42 -1.17 -8.69
C ASN A 53 6.84 0.24 -8.87
N HIS A 54 6.92 0.77 -10.08
CA HIS A 54 6.32 2.06 -10.46
C HIS A 54 4.97 1.85 -11.14
N THR A 55 4.09 2.84 -10.94
CA THR A 55 2.84 2.94 -11.69
C THR A 55 2.95 4.07 -12.72
N TYR A 56 2.32 3.86 -13.88
CA TYR A 56 2.27 4.79 -14.98
C TYR A 56 0.82 5.13 -15.29
N ASP A 57 0.56 6.34 -15.74
CA ASP A 57 -0.76 6.75 -16.18
C ASP A 57 -1.07 6.07 -17.52
N VAL A 58 -2.28 5.54 -17.65
CA VAL A 58 -2.73 4.90 -18.89
C VAL A 58 -3.15 6.00 -19.87
N VAL A 59 -2.37 6.15 -20.94
CA VAL A 59 -2.64 7.14 -21.98
C VAL A 59 -3.93 6.76 -22.75
N GLY A 60 -4.82 7.72 -22.91
CA GLY A 60 -6.08 7.52 -23.64
C GLY A 60 -7.21 6.88 -22.82
N ALA A 61 -7.04 6.63 -21.54
CA ALA A 61 -8.12 6.20 -20.67
C ALA A 61 -9.09 7.35 -20.39
N TYR A 62 -10.38 7.12 -20.55
CA TYR A 62 -11.43 8.12 -20.26
C TYR A 62 -11.45 8.54 -18.78
N VAL A 63 -11.10 7.62 -17.89
CA VAL A 63 -10.88 7.90 -16.46
C VAL A 63 -9.40 7.75 -16.16
N PRO A 64 -8.76 8.73 -15.48
CA PRO A 64 -7.36 8.63 -15.09
C PRO A 64 -7.09 7.33 -14.31
N THR A 65 -6.39 6.40 -14.94
CA THR A 65 -6.10 5.07 -14.39
C THR A 65 -4.60 4.85 -14.38
N LYS A 66 -4.10 4.26 -13.29
CA LYS A 66 -2.69 3.90 -13.17
C LYS A 66 -2.50 2.40 -13.34
N GLU A 67 -1.48 2.02 -14.09
CA GLU A 67 -1.06 0.62 -14.20
C GLU A 67 0.39 0.45 -13.76
N MET A 68 0.68 -0.75 -13.22
CA MET A 68 2.03 -1.10 -12.82
C MET A 68 2.86 -1.50 -14.04
N GLY A 69 4.13 -1.13 -14.05
CA GLY A 69 5.09 -1.55 -15.07
C GLY A 69 5.41 -3.05 -14.99
N GLY A 70 6.04 -3.57 -16.06
CA GLY A 70 6.49 -4.97 -16.10
C GLY A 70 5.47 -5.98 -16.63
N GLY A 71 4.33 -5.51 -17.15
CA GLY A 71 3.34 -6.32 -17.83
C GLY A 71 2.53 -7.25 -16.91
N SER A 72 1.73 -8.13 -17.52
CA SER A 72 0.80 -9.02 -16.82
C SER A 72 1.48 -10.09 -15.95
N GLY A 73 2.73 -10.45 -16.23
CA GLY A 73 3.44 -11.53 -15.54
C GLY A 73 3.58 -11.31 -14.03
N LEU A 74 3.93 -10.09 -13.63
CA LEU A 74 4.05 -9.72 -12.22
C LEU A 74 2.68 -9.68 -11.54
N LYS A 75 1.65 -9.17 -12.23
CA LYS A 75 0.25 -9.19 -11.75
C LYS A 75 -0.22 -10.60 -11.39
N TYR A 76 0.08 -11.59 -12.23
CA TYR A 76 -0.32 -12.99 -11.98
C TYR A 76 0.50 -13.65 -10.88
N ALA A 77 1.81 -13.36 -10.81
CA ALA A 77 2.71 -13.94 -9.84
C ALA A 77 2.44 -13.47 -8.40
N ALA A 78 2.11 -12.19 -8.22
CA ALA A 78 1.90 -11.60 -6.90
C ALA A 78 0.65 -12.16 -6.18
N SER A 79 0.79 -12.45 -4.90
CA SER A 79 -0.33 -12.81 -4.01
C SER A 79 -1.12 -11.59 -3.60
N THR A 80 -0.45 -10.46 -3.37
CA THR A 80 -1.05 -9.19 -3.00
C THR A 80 -0.38 -8.06 -3.78
N ILE A 81 -1.17 -7.12 -4.28
CA ILE A 81 -0.72 -5.89 -4.96
C ILE A 81 -1.37 -4.72 -4.26
N ILE A 82 -0.54 -3.81 -3.76
CA ILE A 82 -0.99 -2.59 -3.09
C ILE A 82 -0.45 -1.38 -3.86
N TYR A 83 -1.34 -0.49 -4.26
CA TYR A 83 -0.97 0.79 -4.84
C TYR A 83 -0.86 1.82 -3.73
N LEU A 84 0.23 2.56 -3.75
CA LEU A 84 0.53 3.60 -2.77
C LEU A 84 0.46 4.97 -3.45
N ALA A 85 -0.28 5.87 -2.84
CA ALA A 85 -0.30 7.29 -3.22
C ALA A 85 0.03 8.13 -1.99
N LYS A 86 0.84 9.17 -2.15
CA LYS A 86 1.24 10.04 -1.05
C LYS A 86 0.77 11.47 -1.26
N SER A 87 0.42 12.12 -0.17
CA SER A 87 0.22 13.57 -0.08
C SER A 87 1.01 14.11 1.11
N LYS A 88 1.35 15.41 1.05
CA LYS A 88 2.13 16.04 2.13
C LYS A 88 1.25 16.23 3.36
N GLU A 89 1.78 15.86 4.52
CA GLU A 89 1.25 16.23 5.83
C GLU A 89 1.92 17.54 6.26
N LYS A 90 1.13 18.52 6.71
CA LYS A 90 1.62 19.83 7.06
C LYS A 90 1.17 20.23 8.46
N ASP A 91 2.06 20.89 9.18
CA ASP A 91 1.73 21.66 10.37
C ASP A 91 1.98 23.15 10.04
N GLY A 92 0.88 23.90 9.90
CA GLY A 92 0.93 25.27 9.38
C GLY A 92 1.54 25.34 7.98
N LYS A 93 2.75 25.94 7.86
CA LYS A 93 3.50 26.06 6.59
C LYS A 93 4.53 24.96 6.39
N GLU A 94 4.89 24.24 7.44
CA GLU A 94 5.93 23.24 7.42
C GLU A 94 5.40 21.87 6.98
N VAL A 95 6.19 21.15 6.20
CA VAL A 95 5.87 19.76 5.81
C VAL A 95 6.51 18.83 6.82
N ILE A 96 5.69 18.20 7.66
CA ILE A 96 6.14 17.34 8.76
C ILE A 96 6.13 15.84 8.41
N GLY A 97 5.53 15.47 7.28
CA GLY A 97 5.43 14.08 6.89
C GLY A 97 4.65 13.85 5.61
N ASN A 98 4.19 12.63 5.45
CA ASN A 98 3.29 12.20 4.36
C ASN A 98 2.09 11.45 4.91
N ILE A 99 0.94 11.71 4.31
CA ILE A 99 -0.21 10.82 4.37
C ILE A 99 -0.09 9.85 3.20
N ILE A 100 -0.09 8.56 3.49
CA ILE A 100 0.05 7.48 2.51
C ILE A 100 -1.28 6.77 2.39
N ARG A 101 -1.87 6.81 1.20
CA ARG A 101 -3.08 6.06 0.85
C ARG A 101 -2.68 4.76 0.19
N CYS A 102 -3.10 3.64 0.78
CA CYS A 102 -2.86 2.30 0.31
C CYS A 102 -4.17 1.74 -0.27
N GLU A 103 -4.15 1.22 -1.48
CA GLU A 103 -5.31 0.59 -2.11
C GLU A 103 -4.92 -0.82 -2.58
N THR A 104 -5.64 -1.83 -2.10
CA THR A 104 -5.44 -3.23 -2.50
C THR A 104 -6.03 -3.45 -3.88
N LYS A 105 -5.18 -3.60 -4.89
CA LYS A 105 -5.60 -3.87 -6.28
C LYS A 105 -5.79 -5.36 -6.57
N LYS A 106 -5.12 -6.19 -5.80
CA LYS A 106 -5.25 -7.65 -5.82
C LYS A 106 -4.92 -8.20 -4.44
N SER A 107 -5.68 -9.16 -4.00
CA SER A 107 -5.32 -9.96 -2.82
C SER A 107 -5.91 -11.35 -2.94
N ARG A 108 -5.15 -12.37 -2.50
CA ARG A 108 -5.64 -13.74 -2.33
C ARG A 108 -6.15 -13.99 -0.91
N PHE A 109 -5.94 -13.05 0.01
CA PHE A 109 -6.17 -13.23 1.45
C PHE A 109 -7.21 -12.28 2.02
N THR A 110 -7.40 -11.13 1.39
CA THR A 110 -8.27 -10.06 1.88
C THR A 110 -9.11 -9.48 0.75
N LYS A 111 -10.12 -8.68 1.09
CA LYS A 111 -10.96 -7.98 0.11
C LYS A 111 -10.10 -7.10 -0.82
N GLU A 112 -10.37 -7.19 -2.10
CA GLU A 112 -9.81 -6.27 -3.10
C GLU A 112 -10.50 -4.91 -3.01
N ASN A 113 -9.82 -3.87 -3.51
CA ASN A 113 -10.26 -2.46 -3.45
C ASN A 113 -10.42 -1.89 -2.03
N ALA A 114 -9.91 -2.57 -1.02
CA ALA A 114 -9.80 -2.02 0.32
C ALA A 114 -8.84 -0.82 0.32
N LYS A 115 -9.23 0.25 1.01
CA LYS A 115 -8.46 1.49 1.10
C LYS A 115 -8.12 1.75 2.56
N ILE A 116 -6.84 1.95 2.81
CA ILE A 116 -6.30 2.31 4.12
C ILE A 116 -5.47 3.56 3.94
N THR A 117 -5.53 4.45 4.92
CA THR A 117 -4.65 5.60 4.98
C THR A 117 -3.77 5.48 6.21
N THR A 118 -2.50 5.79 6.07
CA THR A 118 -1.55 5.86 7.18
C THR A 118 -0.72 7.13 7.10
N ARG A 119 -0.04 7.50 8.16
CA ARG A 119 0.77 8.70 8.28
C ARG A 119 2.22 8.34 8.59
N LEU A 120 3.15 8.96 7.88
CA LEU A 120 4.59 8.81 8.08
C LEU A 120 5.19 10.18 8.39
N PHE A 121 5.68 10.37 9.59
CA PHE A 121 6.42 11.57 10.00
C PHE A 121 7.87 11.50 9.53
N TYR A 122 8.49 12.66 9.31
CA TYR A 122 9.91 12.75 8.91
C TYR A 122 10.88 12.75 10.07
N ASP A 123 10.38 12.81 11.29
CA ASP A 123 11.15 12.77 12.54
C ASP A 123 11.15 11.34 13.14
N GLU A 124 11.63 11.23 14.37
CA GLU A 124 11.75 9.98 15.15
C GLU A 124 10.42 9.24 15.38
N ARG A 125 9.26 9.91 15.21
CA ARG A 125 7.93 9.29 15.29
C ARG A 125 7.73 8.27 14.18
N GLY A 126 8.30 8.49 12.99
CA GLY A 126 8.23 7.56 11.87
C GLY A 126 6.80 7.24 11.45
N LEU A 127 6.50 5.95 11.28
CA LEU A 127 5.16 5.48 10.92
C LEU A 127 4.21 5.60 12.12
N ASP A 128 3.12 6.37 11.93
CA ASP A 128 2.09 6.55 12.96
C ASP A 128 1.30 5.25 13.16
N ARG A 129 1.53 4.62 14.31
CA ARG A 129 0.93 3.33 14.67
C ARG A 129 -0.58 3.42 14.88
N TYR A 130 -1.08 4.58 15.29
CA TYR A 130 -2.47 4.75 15.73
C TYR A 130 -3.36 5.44 14.70
N TYR A 131 -2.79 5.83 13.56
CA TYR A 131 -3.53 6.55 12.52
C TYR A 131 -4.65 5.68 11.94
N GLY A 132 -5.88 6.19 11.98
CA GLY A 132 -7.08 5.50 11.48
C GLY A 132 -7.70 4.49 12.46
N LEU A 133 -7.03 4.17 13.58
CA LEU A 133 -7.58 3.21 14.55
C LEU A 133 -8.80 3.75 15.31
N LEU A 134 -8.87 5.08 15.45
CA LEU A 134 -10.01 5.71 16.13
C LEU A 134 -11.29 5.53 15.31
N GLU A 135 -11.22 5.81 14.01
CA GLU A 135 -12.35 5.65 13.09
C GLU A 135 -12.76 4.17 12.94
N LEU A 136 -11.78 3.27 12.89
CA LEU A 136 -12.04 1.84 12.89
C LEU A 136 -12.76 1.40 14.16
N GLY A 137 -12.30 1.87 15.30
CA GLY A 137 -12.90 1.57 16.60
C GLY A 137 -14.32 2.12 16.76
N GLU A 138 -14.60 3.33 16.25
CA GLU A 138 -15.95 3.87 16.17
C GLU A 138 -16.85 3.00 15.30
N LYS A 139 -16.38 2.61 14.11
CA LYS A 139 -17.13 1.81 13.15
C LYS A 139 -17.54 0.44 13.70
N TYR A 140 -16.67 -0.19 14.48
CA TYR A 140 -16.90 -1.54 15.02
C TYR A 140 -17.32 -1.58 16.49
N GLY A 141 -17.59 -0.40 17.08
CA GLY A 141 -18.14 -0.31 18.44
C GLY A 141 -17.13 -0.54 19.56
N VAL A 142 -15.82 -0.55 19.25
CA VAL A 142 -14.74 -0.56 20.26
C VAL A 142 -14.75 0.76 21.03
N PHE A 143 -15.03 1.86 20.32
CA PHE A 143 -15.24 3.18 20.88
C PHE A 143 -16.68 3.62 20.66
N THR A 144 -17.29 4.24 21.68
CA THR A 144 -18.62 4.81 21.56
C THR A 144 -18.53 6.33 21.47
N LYS A 145 -19.02 6.90 20.36
CA LYS A 145 -19.09 8.35 20.19
C LYS A 145 -20.33 8.93 20.85
N ARG A 146 -20.14 9.94 21.69
CA ARG A 146 -21.21 10.72 22.31
C ARG A 146 -21.02 12.21 22.01
N GLY A 147 -21.73 12.72 21.00
CA GLY A 147 -21.53 14.08 20.50
C GLY A 147 -20.09 14.24 19.93
N ASN A 148 -19.34 15.18 20.47
CA ASN A 148 -17.94 15.44 20.08
C ASN A 148 -16.90 14.69 20.94
N ARG A 149 -17.35 13.78 21.80
CA ARG A 149 -16.48 13.01 22.70
C ARG A 149 -16.55 11.52 22.39
N ILE A 150 -15.48 10.84 22.75
CA ILE A 150 -15.34 9.39 22.64
C ILE A 150 -15.28 8.82 24.05
N VAL A 151 -16.07 7.78 24.27
CA VAL A 151 -16.05 7.01 25.50
C VAL A 151 -15.02 5.87 25.35
N VAL A 152 -14.02 5.90 26.22
CA VAL A 152 -13.00 4.86 26.33
C VAL A 152 -13.04 4.32 27.76
N GLY A 153 -13.57 3.12 27.95
CA GLY A 153 -13.87 2.59 29.28
C GLY A 153 -14.86 3.50 30.03
N GLU A 154 -14.49 3.98 31.21
CA GLU A 154 -15.30 4.91 32.03
C GLU A 154 -15.08 6.39 31.68
N SER A 155 -14.08 6.70 30.86
CA SER A 155 -13.69 8.07 30.54
C SER A 155 -14.37 8.57 29.28
N SER A 156 -14.78 9.85 29.28
CA SER A 156 -15.32 10.54 28.08
C SER A 156 -14.39 11.70 27.71
N VAL A 157 -13.67 11.53 26.60
CA VAL A 157 -12.57 12.42 26.19
C VAL A 157 -12.77 12.93 24.76
N TYR A 158 -12.11 14.03 24.40
CA TYR A 158 -12.08 14.49 23.02
C TYR A 158 -11.13 13.65 22.16
N PRO A 159 -11.40 13.44 20.87
CA PRO A 159 -10.50 12.75 19.96
C PRO A 159 -9.08 13.30 19.99
N SER A 160 -8.92 14.62 20.08
CA SER A 160 -7.62 15.28 20.17
C SER A 160 -6.80 14.86 21.41
N ALA A 161 -7.48 14.59 22.54
CA ALA A 161 -6.79 14.14 23.75
C ALA A 161 -6.30 12.67 23.62
N ILE A 162 -7.05 11.83 22.89
CA ILE A 162 -6.63 10.46 22.59
C ILE A 162 -5.40 10.48 21.66
N LEU A 163 -5.42 11.33 20.63
CA LEU A 163 -4.32 11.44 19.67
C LEU A 163 -3.07 12.14 20.25
N ALA A 164 -3.23 12.94 21.30
CA ALA A 164 -2.11 13.57 22.01
C ALA A 164 -1.34 12.61 22.92
N ASP A 165 -2.01 11.63 23.50
CA ASP A 165 -1.43 10.61 24.37
C ASP A 165 -2.04 9.24 24.03
N PRO A 166 -1.72 8.68 22.85
CA PRO A 166 -2.37 7.48 22.36
C PRO A 166 -2.07 6.24 23.22
N ASP A 167 -0.87 6.11 23.77
CA ASP A 167 -0.46 4.96 24.58
C ASP A 167 -1.34 4.77 25.83
N LYS A 168 -1.88 5.87 26.36
CA LYS A 168 -2.81 5.83 27.49
C LYS A 168 -4.15 5.20 27.14
N TYR A 169 -4.62 5.38 25.93
CA TYR A 169 -5.98 5.00 25.51
C TYR A 169 -6.00 3.74 24.67
N PHE A 170 -4.98 3.48 23.87
CA PHE A 170 -4.82 2.26 23.08
C PHE A 170 -4.12 1.17 23.90
N THR A 171 -4.76 0.76 25.01
CA THR A 171 -4.27 -0.33 25.84
C THR A 171 -4.24 -1.66 25.09
N GLU A 172 -3.53 -2.66 25.60
CA GLU A 172 -3.42 -3.98 24.97
C GLU A 172 -4.80 -4.60 24.67
N GLY A 173 -5.76 -4.50 25.61
CA GLY A 173 -7.12 -5.00 25.39
C GLY A 173 -7.89 -4.24 24.31
N ILE A 174 -7.71 -2.92 24.20
CA ILE A 174 -8.28 -2.11 23.12
C ILE A 174 -7.63 -2.48 21.78
N MET A 175 -6.30 -2.64 21.74
CA MET A 175 -5.58 -3.04 20.53
C MET A 175 -6.02 -4.41 20.04
N GLN A 176 -6.29 -5.36 20.92
CA GLN A 176 -6.81 -6.67 20.55
C GLN A 176 -8.22 -6.56 19.92
N GLN A 177 -9.11 -5.74 20.49
CA GLN A 177 -10.44 -5.51 19.90
C GLN A 177 -10.36 -4.81 18.53
N LEU A 178 -9.41 -3.88 18.37
CA LEU A 178 -9.16 -3.21 17.09
C LEU A 178 -8.59 -4.17 16.05
N ASP A 179 -7.78 -5.13 16.45
CA ASP A 179 -7.25 -6.18 15.57
C ASP A 179 -8.37 -7.09 15.06
N GLU A 180 -9.29 -7.50 15.94
CA GLU A 180 -10.50 -8.23 15.55
C GLU A 180 -11.41 -7.41 14.61
N ALA A 181 -11.54 -6.10 14.87
CA ALA A 181 -12.26 -5.18 13.99
C ALA A 181 -11.62 -5.07 12.61
N ALA A 182 -10.28 -4.97 12.56
CA ALA A 182 -9.52 -4.94 11.31
C ALA A 182 -9.68 -6.26 10.53
N GLN A 183 -9.65 -7.40 11.20
CA GLN A 183 -9.90 -8.69 10.57
C GLN A 183 -11.29 -8.73 9.92
N LYS A 184 -12.33 -8.26 10.62
CA LYS A 184 -13.70 -8.18 10.07
C LYS A 184 -13.80 -7.19 8.89
N GLU A 185 -13.07 -6.07 8.95
CA GLU A 185 -13.06 -5.07 7.88
C GLU A 185 -12.49 -5.63 6.59
N PHE A 186 -11.40 -6.39 6.66
CA PHE A 186 -10.60 -6.81 5.51
C PHE A 186 -10.76 -8.28 5.11
N ALA A 187 -11.36 -9.12 5.93
CA ALA A 187 -11.59 -10.52 5.60
C ALA A 187 -12.54 -10.67 4.40
N TYR A 188 -12.36 -11.74 3.63
CA TYR A 188 -13.41 -12.22 2.74
C TYR A 188 -14.61 -12.63 3.61
N GLY A 189 -15.79 -12.17 3.23
CA GLY A 189 -17.04 -12.54 3.87
C GLY A 189 -17.45 -13.97 3.54
#